data_364ece4287acedb8caa07efecef2b66d
#
_entry.id   364ece4287acedb8caa07efecef2b66d
#
_cell.length_a   1.000
_cell.length_b   1.000
_cell.length_c   1.000
_cell.angle_alpha   90.00
_cell.angle_beta   90.00
_cell.angle_gamma   90.00
#
_symmetry.space_group_name_H-M   'P 1'
#
loop_
_entity.id
_entity.type
_entity.pdbx_description
1 polymer ?
#
loop_
_entity_poly.entity_id
_entity_poly.type
_entity_poly.pdbx_seq_one_letter_code
_entity_poly.pdbx_strand_id
1 'polypeptide(L)'
;MGSQRFISRAILAAAIVLSLCPVAVFAAVSADILVDPKSPGATNSPDFIGLSYEMSLVGATTDGEHFFSAANKPLVNMFQTLGVRSLRVGGNTAERSTVKVPDKADIDSLFGFARAAGVKVIYTLRLSDSNTVAAAQTAKYIMDNYRPELTCFALGNEPDKLVGDSQAYNQMAREYIAAITSSSNAPDAVFCGPGTMHKDVQWANDFAKDFARDKHVLMVTQHQYPAASGRVATNIPVACAKLLSTNLVSVYQKLYDTFVPSAQAAGLRYRLEEANSYSNGGAAGSSDAYAAAVWGLDYMYWWATHGAAGINFHTAGYAPGASHPSSPARYVVFWNSPDGFRARPLAYAIKAFDLSSHGQFVPVHFNSNADQVNLTAYGVLSSDGGLYITLVNKDATRACDANITLANGDPYAHANAMFLTGPNGDITATAGTTLGGAAIKDDGSWSGTWTPLAAKPDKGHFLVSLPAASAAIVRITR
;
A
#
# COMPACT_ATOMS: atom_id res chain seq x y z
N MET A 1 -69.36 -24.81 50.37
CA MET A 1 -69.31 -25.52 49.09
C MET A 1 -68.41 -24.66 48.19
N GLY A 2 -67.08 -24.90 48.14
CA GLY A 2 -66.12 -24.16 47.37
C GLY A 2 -65.30 -25.11 46.52
N SER A 3 -65.40 -24.98 45.25
CA SER A 3 -64.63 -25.80 44.28
C SER A 3 -63.28 -25.15 43.96
N GLN A 4 -62.20 -25.79 44.36
CA GLN A 4 -60.87 -25.41 43.92
C GLN A 4 -60.60 -25.97 42.52
N ARG A 5 -60.24 -25.08 41.58
CA ARG A 5 -59.72 -25.46 40.25
C ARG A 5 -58.18 -25.51 40.34
N PHE A 6 -57.62 -26.70 40.10
CA PHE A 6 -56.17 -26.91 39.87
C PHE A 6 -55.85 -26.48 38.45
N ILE A 7 -54.91 -25.55 38.29
CA ILE A 7 -54.28 -25.19 37.02
C ILE A 7 -52.95 -25.91 36.93
N SER A 8 -52.88 -26.94 36.09
CA SER A 8 -51.61 -27.61 35.73
C SER A 8 -50.82 -26.73 34.81
N ARG A 9 -49.63 -26.30 35.23
CA ARG A 9 -48.64 -25.67 34.37
C ARG A 9 -47.80 -26.77 33.67
N ALA A 10 -47.98 -26.92 32.37
CA ALA A 10 -47.07 -27.70 31.51
C ALA A 10 -45.84 -26.86 31.24
N ILE A 11 -44.67 -27.29 31.65
CA ILE A 11 -43.38 -26.72 31.28
C ILE A 11 -42.95 -27.37 29.98
N LEU A 12 -42.96 -26.59 28.91
CA LEU A 12 -42.47 -27.01 27.59
C LEU A 12 -40.95 -26.77 27.57
N ALA A 13 -40.13 -27.82 27.69
CA ALA A 13 -38.70 -27.76 27.54
C ALA A 13 -38.38 -27.75 26.03
N ALA A 14 -38.00 -26.60 25.50
CA ALA A 14 -37.46 -26.48 24.15
C ALA A 14 -35.97 -26.93 24.16
N ALA A 15 -35.66 -28.10 23.62
CA ALA A 15 -34.31 -28.54 23.37
C ALA A 15 -33.77 -27.78 22.14
N ILE A 16 -32.83 -26.84 22.41
CA ILE A 16 -32.05 -26.20 21.34
C ILE A 16 -30.99 -27.22 20.89
N VAL A 17 -31.24 -27.86 19.74
CA VAL A 17 -30.23 -28.66 19.05
C VAL A 17 -29.28 -27.69 18.35
N LEU A 18 -28.13 -27.37 18.98
CA LEU A 18 -27.03 -26.73 18.28
C LEU A 18 -26.49 -27.71 17.25
N SER A 19 -26.80 -27.48 15.99
CA SER A 19 -26.16 -28.15 14.84
C SER A 19 -24.70 -27.68 14.78
N LEU A 20 -23.80 -28.41 15.42
CA LEU A 20 -22.36 -28.27 15.18
C LEU A 20 -22.10 -28.81 13.76
N CYS A 21 -22.09 -27.94 12.75
CA CYS A 21 -21.49 -28.27 11.47
C CYS A 21 -20.00 -28.57 11.76
N PRO A 22 -19.48 -29.75 11.43
CA PRO A 22 -18.05 -30.00 11.54
C PRO A 22 -17.34 -29.07 10.56
N VAL A 23 -16.61 -28.11 11.05
CA VAL A 23 -15.62 -27.38 10.24
C VAL A 23 -14.59 -28.43 9.86
N ALA A 24 -14.50 -28.77 8.58
CA ALA A 24 -13.47 -29.67 8.08
C ALA A 24 -12.11 -28.99 8.34
N VAL A 25 -11.41 -29.41 9.36
CA VAL A 25 -10.03 -29.00 9.62
C VAL A 25 -9.17 -29.76 8.60
N PHE A 26 -8.82 -29.12 7.51
CA PHE A 26 -7.82 -29.65 6.60
C PHE A 26 -6.47 -29.70 7.32
N ALA A 27 -5.72 -30.79 7.16
CA ALA A 27 -4.35 -30.85 7.64
C ALA A 27 -3.54 -29.71 7.00
N ALA A 28 -2.63 -29.10 7.77
CA ALA A 28 -1.74 -28.06 7.25
C ALA A 28 -0.89 -28.65 6.10
N VAL A 29 -0.71 -27.87 5.04
CA VAL A 29 0.19 -28.22 3.94
C VAL A 29 1.62 -27.89 4.38
N SER A 30 2.53 -28.86 4.30
CA SER A 30 3.94 -28.61 4.57
C SER A 30 4.62 -28.04 3.32
N ALA A 31 5.26 -26.89 3.44
CA ALA A 31 6.04 -26.25 2.38
C ALA A 31 7.49 -26.05 2.83
N ASP A 32 8.44 -26.51 2.02
CA ASP A 32 9.87 -26.35 2.29
C ASP A 32 10.41 -25.14 1.52
N ILE A 33 11.07 -24.24 2.24
CA ILE A 33 11.55 -22.95 1.76
C ILE A 33 13.06 -22.84 2.03
N LEU A 34 13.82 -22.67 0.97
CA LEU A 34 15.27 -22.42 1.05
C LEU A 34 15.51 -20.92 0.86
N VAL A 35 16.26 -20.32 1.78
CA VAL A 35 16.66 -18.91 1.73
C VAL A 35 18.18 -18.80 1.65
N ASP A 36 18.69 -18.01 0.71
CA ASP A 36 20.13 -17.76 0.56
C ASP A 36 20.51 -16.33 0.96
N PRO A 37 20.89 -16.10 2.23
CA PRO A 37 21.30 -14.78 2.70
C PRO A 37 22.70 -14.32 2.20
N LYS A 38 23.46 -15.23 1.53
CA LYS A 38 24.80 -14.92 1.01
C LYS A 38 24.81 -14.33 -0.40
N SER A 39 23.65 -14.36 -1.05
CA SER A 39 23.47 -13.82 -2.40
C SER A 39 22.52 -12.60 -2.43
N PRO A 40 22.83 -11.52 -1.67
CA PRO A 40 21.95 -10.35 -1.63
C PRO A 40 21.88 -9.67 -3.00
N GLY A 41 20.67 -9.33 -3.41
CA GLY A 41 20.37 -8.63 -4.65
C GLY A 41 20.13 -7.12 -4.43
N ALA A 42 19.13 -6.60 -5.11
CA ALA A 42 18.80 -5.18 -5.06
C ALA A 42 18.34 -4.74 -3.65
N THR A 43 18.68 -3.50 -3.30
CA THR A 43 18.17 -2.87 -2.07
C THR A 43 16.77 -2.32 -2.31
N ASN A 44 15.87 -2.56 -1.37
CA ASN A 44 14.55 -1.93 -1.40
C ASN A 44 14.68 -0.41 -1.26
N SER A 45 13.85 0.33 -1.99
CA SER A 45 13.85 1.79 -1.94
C SER A 45 13.44 2.28 -0.53
N PRO A 46 14.17 3.20 0.11
CA PRO A 46 13.85 3.67 1.46
C PRO A 46 12.53 4.45 1.52
N ASP A 47 12.05 4.97 0.37
CA ASP A 47 10.77 5.67 0.21
C ASP A 47 9.71 4.82 -0.52
N PHE A 48 9.85 3.48 -0.47
CA PHE A 48 8.95 2.56 -1.17
C PHE A 48 7.49 2.74 -0.75
N ILE A 49 7.25 2.82 0.57
CA ILE A 49 5.90 2.97 1.13
C ILE A 49 5.41 4.39 0.95
N GLY A 50 4.31 4.55 0.23
CA GLY A 50 3.67 5.82 0.00
C GLY A 50 2.15 5.80 0.13
N LEU A 51 1.60 6.98 0.37
CA LEU A 51 0.17 7.24 0.27
C LEU A 51 -0.09 8.31 -0.78
N SER A 52 -1.21 8.19 -1.49
CA SER A 52 -1.68 9.14 -2.50
C SER A 52 -3.00 9.76 -2.07
N TYR A 53 -3.10 11.06 -2.15
CA TYR A 53 -4.27 11.85 -1.77
C TYR A 53 -4.71 12.79 -2.88
N GLU A 54 -5.98 13.18 -2.83
CA GLU A 54 -6.56 14.18 -3.71
C GLU A 54 -5.98 15.58 -3.43
N MET A 55 -5.71 16.37 -4.48
CA MET A 55 -5.20 17.73 -4.36
C MET A 55 -6.13 18.64 -3.55
N SER A 56 -7.43 18.39 -3.59
CA SER A 56 -8.42 19.16 -2.81
C SER A 56 -8.22 19.09 -1.30
N LEU A 57 -7.44 18.13 -0.79
CA LEU A 57 -7.13 18.01 0.64
C LEU A 57 -5.92 18.87 1.08
N VAL A 58 -5.22 19.48 0.13
CA VAL A 58 -4.09 20.38 0.44
C VAL A 58 -4.60 21.73 0.90
N GLY A 59 -5.68 22.22 0.29
CA GLY A 59 -6.28 23.51 0.65
C GLY A 59 -6.92 23.51 2.04
N ALA A 60 -6.99 24.71 2.64
CA ALA A 60 -7.69 24.90 3.90
C ALA A 60 -9.18 24.59 3.78
N THR A 61 -9.77 24.09 4.88
CA THR A 61 -11.22 24.00 5.05
C THR A 61 -11.86 25.39 5.18
N THR A 62 -13.20 25.44 5.21
CA THR A 62 -13.94 26.68 5.45
C THR A 62 -13.60 27.37 6.77
N ASP A 63 -13.13 26.59 7.76
CA ASP A 63 -12.73 27.09 9.08
C ASP A 63 -11.24 27.47 9.14
N GLY A 64 -10.54 27.41 8.00
CA GLY A 64 -9.12 27.77 7.88
C GLY A 64 -8.15 26.65 8.30
N GLU A 65 -8.65 25.46 8.65
CA GLU A 65 -7.81 24.34 9.07
C GLU A 65 -7.30 23.54 7.87
N HIS A 66 -6.07 23.03 7.96
CA HIS A 66 -5.49 22.15 6.94
C HIS A 66 -5.47 20.70 7.40
N PHE A 67 -5.87 19.78 6.51
CA PHE A 67 -5.76 18.34 6.76
C PHE A 67 -4.30 17.93 6.94
N PHE A 68 -3.43 18.34 6.01
CA PHE A 68 -1.98 18.18 6.14
C PHE A 68 -1.40 19.33 6.95
N SER A 69 -1.33 19.16 8.26
CA SER A 69 -0.75 20.11 9.19
C SER A 69 0.16 19.41 10.19
N ALA A 70 1.30 20.01 10.50
CA ALA A 70 2.18 19.53 11.57
C ALA A 70 1.50 19.51 12.95
N ALA A 71 0.40 20.26 13.11
CA ALA A 71 -0.43 20.24 14.30
C ALA A 71 -1.39 19.06 14.36
N ASN A 72 -1.70 18.41 13.24
CA ASN A 72 -2.52 17.20 13.17
C ASN A 72 -1.72 15.98 13.66
N LYS A 73 -1.49 15.89 14.97
CA LYS A 73 -0.65 14.87 15.58
C LYS A 73 -1.12 13.44 15.31
N PRO A 74 -2.41 13.10 15.36
CA PRO A 74 -2.86 11.76 15.03
C PRO A 74 -2.48 11.35 13.59
N LEU A 75 -2.58 12.28 12.61
CA LEU A 75 -2.18 12.01 11.24
C LEU A 75 -0.67 11.79 11.12
N VAL A 76 0.13 12.67 11.76
CA VAL A 76 1.60 12.53 11.82
C VAL A 76 1.98 11.17 12.40
N ASN A 77 1.41 10.81 13.55
CA ASN A 77 1.67 9.54 14.22
C ASN A 77 1.28 8.33 13.34
N MET A 78 0.13 8.41 12.66
CA MET A 78 -0.31 7.34 11.75
C MET A 78 0.69 7.12 10.61
N PHE A 79 1.17 8.18 9.96
CA PHE A 79 2.19 8.08 8.93
C PHE A 79 3.50 7.47 9.45
N GLN A 80 3.95 7.91 10.61
CA GLN A 80 5.17 7.39 11.25
C GLN A 80 5.03 5.92 11.65
N THR A 81 3.90 5.54 12.25
CA THR A 81 3.63 4.15 12.67
C THR A 81 3.60 3.21 11.48
N LEU A 82 2.99 3.63 10.36
CA LEU A 82 2.92 2.84 9.14
C LEU A 82 4.25 2.81 8.35
N GLY A 83 5.24 3.61 8.74
CA GLY A 83 6.51 3.71 8.01
C GLY A 83 6.37 4.39 6.65
N VAL A 84 5.35 5.21 6.44
CA VAL A 84 5.15 5.96 5.19
C VAL A 84 6.29 6.95 5.00
N ARG A 85 6.91 6.96 3.80
CA ARG A 85 8.01 7.85 3.42
C ARG A 85 7.74 8.67 2.18
N SER A 86 6.68 8.38 1.45
CA SER A 86 6.26 9.10 0.24
C SER A 86 4.82 9.55 0.37
N LEU A 87 4.57 10.84 0.13
CA LEU A 87 3.24 11.43 0.06
C LEU A 87 3.03 12.00 -1.34
N ARG A 88 2.12 11.43 -2.11
CA ARG A 88 1.69 12.01 -3.38
C ARG A 88 0.41 12.79 -3.16
N VAL A 89 0.38 14.05 -3.59
CA VAL A 89 -0.83 14.86 -3.68
C VAL A 89 -1.15 15.13 -5.14
N GLY A 90 -2.37 14.75 -5.54
CA GLY A 90 -2.80 14.76 -6.95
C GLY A 90 -4.24 14.30 -7.10
N GLY A 91 -4.44 13.14 -7.70
CA GLY A 91 -5.77 12.57 -7.92
C GLY A 91 -6.61 13.37 -8.91
N ASN A 92 -7.85 12.94 -9.10
CA ASN A 92 -8.75 13.60 -10.06
C ASN A 92 -9.01 15.08 -9.77
N THR A 93 -8.86 15.51 -8.52
CA THR A 93 -9.10 16.90 -8.12
C THR A 93 -7.97 17.84 -8.51
N ALA A 94 -6.78 17.33 -8.84
CA ALA A 94 -5.70 18.17 -9.36
C ALA A 94 -6.10 18.89 -10.66
N GLU A 95 -6.86 18.19 -11.51
CA GLU A 95 -7.25 18.70 -12.84
C GLU A 95 -8.63 19.38 -12.86
N ARG A 96 -9.35 19.49 -11.74
CA ARG A 96 -10.67 20.12 -11.70
C ARG A 96 -10.56 21.63 -11.55
N SER A 97 -11.16 22.38 -12.48
CA SER A 97 -11.22 23.85 -12.43
C SER A 97 -11.98 24.40 -11.21
N THR A 98 -12.88 23.60 -10.62
CA THR A 98 -13.63 23.95 -9.40
C THR A 98 -12.81 23.79 -8.11
N VAL A 99 -11.66 23.16 -8.18
CA VAL A 99 -10.73 23.02 -7.05
C VAL A 99 -9.67 24.11 -7.16
N LYS A 100 -9.53 24.91 -6.11
CA LYS A 100 -8.50 25.95 -6.02
C LYS A 100 -7.11 25.31 -6.12
N VAL A 101 -6.24 25.90 -6.92
CA VAL A 101 -4.79 25.58 -6.86
C VAL A 101 -4.28 26.04 -5.50
N PRO A 102 -3.55 25.19 -4.75
CA PRO A 102 -3.02 25.54 -3.44
C PRO A 102 -2.18 26.82 -3.47
N ASP A 103 -2.44 27.70 -2.54
CA ASP A 103 -1.64 28.91 -2.37
C ASP A 103 -0.42 28.64 -1.45
N LYS A 104 0.33 29.70 -1.12
CA LYS A 104 1.54 29.56 -0.30
C LYS A 104 1.25 29.02 1.10
N ALA A 105 0.16 29.43 1.73
CA ALA A 105 -0.21 28.95 3.06
C ALA A 105 -0.59 27.47 3.04
N ASP A 106 -1.30 27.05 2.00
CA ASP A 106 -1.65 25.64 1.77
C ASP A 106 -0.38 24.78 1.57
N ILE A 107 0.58 25.29 0.78
CA ILE A 107 1.88 24.65 0.53
C ILE A 107 2.72 24.58 1.82
N ASP A 108 2.79 25.66 2.58
CA ASP A 108 3.53 25.72 3.85
C ASP A 108 3.00 24.69 4.85
N SER A 109 1.69 24.55 4.93
CA SER A 109 1.06 23.55 5.80
C SER A 109 1.37 22.10 5.35
N LEU A 110 1.25 21.81 4.04
CA LEU A 110 1.58 20.51 3.46
C LEU A 110 3.04 20.11 3.74
N PHE A 111 3.97 20.99 3.45
CA PHE A 111 5.40 20.69 3.63
C PHE A 111 5.83 20.72 5.10
N GLY A 112 5.17 21.53 5.93
CA GLY A 112 5.28 21.47 7.38
C GLY A 112 4.84 20.10 7.94
N PHE A 113 3.73 19.56 7.44
CA PHE A 113 3.30 18.20 7.74
C PHE A 113 4.32 17.16 7.25
N ALA A 114 4.78 17.30 6.01
CA ALA A 114 5.75 16.35 5.42
C ALA A 114 7.02 16.24 6.27
N ARG A 115 7.55 17.38 6.74
CA ARG A 115 8.68 17.43 7.67
C ARG A 115 8.37 16.75 8.99
N ALA A 116 7.22 17.05 9.60
CA ALA A 116 6.81 16.46 10.87
C ALA A 116 6.59 14.94 10.77
N ALA A 117 6.03 14.46 9.68
CA ALA A 117 5.79 13.04 9.44
C ALA A 117 7.02 12.27 8.94
N GLY A 118 8.07 12.97 8.48
CA GLY A 118 9.28 12.37 7.90
C GLY A 118 9.06 11.80 6.50
N VAL A 119 8.21 12.44 5.68
CA VAL A 119 7.90 12.02 4.31
C VAL A 119 8.41 13.02 3.29
N LYS A 120 8.59 12.55 2.04
CA LYS A 120 8.82 13.42 0.88
C LYS A 120 7.60 13.47 -0.01
N VAL A 121 7.36 14.62 -0.60
CA VAL A 121 6.16 14.91 -1.39
C VAL A 121 6.44 14.70 -2.88
N ILE A 122 5.54 13.99 -3.57
CA ILE A 122 5.34 14.06 -5.01
C ILE A 122 4.18 15.04 -5.22
N TYR A 123 4.48 16.21 -5.77
CA TYR A 123 3.50 17.30 -5.93
C TYR A 123 3.00 17.35 -7.37
N THR A 124 1.71 17.12 -7.60
CA THR A 124 1.12 17.14 -8.94
C THR A 124 0.85 18.59 -9.38
N LEU A 125 1.42 18.97 -10.52
CA LEU A 125 1.15 20.22 -11.21
C LEU A 125 -0.10 20.05 -12.09
N ARG A 126 -1.01 21.02 -12.04
CA ARG A 126 -2.21 21.04 -12.90
C ARG A 126 -1.83 21.27 -14.34
N LEU A 127 -2.40 20.49 -15.25
CA LEU A 127 -2.24 20.64 -16.70
C LEU A 127 -3.48 21.20 -17.39
N SER A 128 -4.66 21.01 -16.82
CA SER A 128 -5.95 21.34 -17.43
C SER A 128 -6.16 22.83 -17.75
N ASP A 129 -5.42 23.72 -17.08
CA ASP A 129 -5.47 25.17 -17.33
C ASP A 129 -4.36 25.65 -18.29
N SER A 130 -3.44 24.78 -18.69
CA SER A 130 -2.28 25.06 -19.54
C SER A 130 -1.43 26.26 -19.06
N ASN A 131 -1.43 26.52 -17.73
CA ASN A 131 -0.79 27.69 -17.14
C ASN A 131 0.63 27.40 -16.65
N THR A 132 1.58 27.35 -17.58
CA THR A 132 3.00 27.09 -17.29
C THR A 132 3.62 28.15 -16.38
N VAL A 133 3.14 29.40 -16.43
CA VAL A 133 3.64 30.49 -15.58
C VAL A 133 3.27 30.27 -14.12
N ALA A 134 2.02 29.94 -13.83
CA ALA A 134 1.58 29.65 -12.48
C ALA A 134 2.26 28.37 -11.94
N ALA A 135 2.41 27.35 -12.78
CA ALA A 135 3.15 26.13 -12.42
C ALA A 135 4.61 26.42 -12.07
N ALA A 136 5.28 27.28 -12.84
CA ALA A 136 6.66 27.69 -12.57
C ALA A 136 6.79 28.50 -11.28
N GLN A 137 5.84 29.37 -10.97
CA GLN A 137 5.81 30.14 -9.71
C GLN A 137 5.62 29.22 -8.49
N THR A 138 4.70 28.24 -8.61
CA THR A 138 4.47 27.22 -7.57
C THR A 138 5.72 26.37 -7.36
N ALA A 139 6.30 25.86 -8.45
CA ALA A 139 7.51 25.03 -8.38
C ALA A 139 8.69 25.80 -7.78
N LYS A 140 8.88 27.06 -8.19
CA LYS A 140 9.91 27.94 -7.61
C LYS A 140 9.71 28.10 -6.10
N TYR A 141 8.49 28.39 -5.65
CA TYR A 141 8.20 28.57 -4.24
C TYR A 141 8.52 27.31 -3.43
N ILE A 142 8.12 26.13 -3.93
CA ILE A 142 8.39 24.85 -3.30
C ILE A 142 9.90 24.56 -3.27
N MET A 143 10.61 24.77 -4.36
CA MET A 143 12.05 24.52 -4.45
C MET A 143 12.87 25.46 -3.56
N ASP A 144 12.48 26.72 -3.45
CA ASP A 144 13.18 27.72 -2.61
C ASP A 144 13.02 27.40 -1.12
N ASN A 145 11.88 26.84 -0.69
CA ASN A 145 11.53 26.71 0.74
C ASN A 145 11.53 25.25 1.25
N TYR A 146 11.28 24.25 0.38
CA TYR A 146 10.95 22.87 0.77
C TYR A 146 11.65 21.79 -0.04
N ARG A 147 12.75 22.10 -0.72
CA ARG A 147 13.51 21.15 -1.54
C ARG A 147 13.83 19.83 -0.82
N PRO A 148 14.24 19.82 0.47
CA PRO A 148 14.54 18.56 1.16
C PRO A 148 13.33 17.63 1.33
N GLU A 149 12.14 18.18 1.42
CA GLU A 149 10.87 17.46 1.58
C GLU A 149 10.21 17.12 0.23
N LEU A 150 10.72 17.61 -0.89
CA LEU A 150 10.20 17.29 -2.22
C LEU A 150 10.93 16.08 -2.82
N THR A 151 10.18 15.15 -3.40
CA THR A 151 10.72 14.08 -4.28
C THR A 151 10.81 14.60 -5.70
N CYS A 152 9.70 15.00 -6.29
CA CYS A 152 9.58 15.55 -7.65
C CYS A 152 8.19 16.20 -7.86
N PHE A 153 8.05 16.85 -9.00
CA PHE A 153 6.76 17.29 -9.50
C PHE A 153 6.17 16.22 -10.45
N ALA A 154 4.93 15.82 -10.22
CA ALA A 154 4.18 15.01 -11.18
C ALA A 154 3.51 15.92 -12.23
N LEU A 155 3.63 15.56 -13.49
CA LEU A 155 3.08 16.33 -14.62
C LEU A 155 1.65 15.85 -14.91
N GLY A 156 0.70 16.40 -14.16
CA GLY A 156 -0.72 16.08 -14.27
C GLY A 156 -1.16 14.80 -13.57
N ASN A 157 -2.45 14.52 -13.67
CA ASN A 157 -3.11 13.29 -13.19
C ASN A 157 -3.97 12.69 -14.29
N GLU A 158 -3.66 11.45 -14.72
CA GLU A 158 -4.39 10.74 -15.78
C GLU A 158 -4.64 11.63 -17.00
N PRO A 159 -3.58 12.15 -17.63
CA PRO A 159 -3.68 13.13 -18.70
C PRO A 159 -4.36 12.56 -19.98
N ASP A 160 -4.51 11.24 -20.08
CA ASP A 160 -5.34 10.56 -21.07
C ASP A 160 -6.80 11.01 -21.06
N LYS A 161 -7.24 11.67 -19.99
CA LYS A 161 -8.57 12.29 -19.88
C LYS A 161 -8.60 13.76 -20.37
N LEU A 162 -7.44 14.38 -20.57
CA LEU A 162 -7.30 15.80 -20.89
C LEU A 162 -6.86 16.05 -22.32
N VAL A 163 -5.93 15.25 -22.83
CA VAL A 163 -5.31 15.41 -24.14
C VAL A 163 -5.53 14.17 -25.00
N GLY A 164 -5.47 14.33 -26.31
CA GLY A 164 -5.91 13.30 -27.25
C GLY A 164 -4.98 12.10 -27.38
N ASP A 165 -3.66 12.28 -27.16
CA ASP A 165 -2.66 11.23 -27.31
C ASP A 165 -1.38 11.52 -26.51
N SER A 166 -0.50 10.52 -26.44
CA SER A 166 0.77 10.59 -25.69
C SER A 166 1.75 11.62 -26.26
N GLN A 167 1.71 11.91 -27.56
CA GLN A 167 2.60 12.90 -28.18
C GLN A 167 2.22 14.32 -27.76
N ALA A 168 0.93 14.63 -27.77
CA ALA A 168 0.40 15.90 -27.29
C ALA A 168 0.73 16.10 -25.80
N TYR A 169 0.59 15.05 -24.99
CA TYR A 169 1.00 15.08 -23.58
C TYR A 169 2.51 15.32 -23.43
N ASN A 170 3.35 14.59 -24.14
CA ASN A 170 4.80 14.73 -24.05
C ASN A 170 5.27 16.12 -24.50
N GLN A 171 4.60 16.72 -25.48
CA GLN A 171 4.86 18.11 -25.88
C GLN A 171 4.49 19.09 -24.76
N MET A 172 3.31 18.94 -24.16
CA MET A 172 2.88 19.77 -23.01
C MET A 172 3.86 19.59 -21.83
N ALA A 173 4.28 18.35 -21.54
CA ALA A 173 5.25 18.08 -20.48
C ALA A 173 6.59 18.81 -20.73
N ARG A 174 7.10 18.85 -21.97
CA ARG A 174 8.30 19.62 -22.31
C ARG A 174 8.13 21.11 -22.06
N GLU A 175 6.97 21.67 -22.38
CA GLU A 175 6.66 23.08 -22.15
C GLU A 175 6.66 23.44 -20.67
N TYR A 176 6.04 22.58 -19.83
CA TYR A 176 6.06 22.75 -18.37
C TYR A 176 7.48 22.60 -17.80
N ILE A 177 8.23 21.58 -18.20
CA ILE A 177 9.61 21.37 -17.80
C ILE A 177 10.47 22.60 -18.17
N ALA A 178 10.39 23.07 -19.41
CA ALA A 178 11.16 24.21 -19.87
C ALA A 178 10.82 25.50 -19.11
N ALA A 179 9.53 25.77 -18.85
CA ALA A 179 9.11 26.95 -18.11
C ALA A 179 9.60 26.90 -16.64
N ILE A 180 9.51 25.73 -15.99
CA ILE A 180 9.89 25.55 -14.59
C ILE A 180 11.41 25.56 -14.43
N THR A 181 12.15 24.90 -15.30
CA THR A 181 13.61 24.77 -15.21
C THR A 181 14.37 25.96 -15.78
N SER A 182 13.69 27.02 -16.22
CA SER A 182 14.34 28.27 -16.61
C SER A 182 15.19 28.81 -15.44
N SER A 183 16.29 29.49 -15.76
CA SER A 183 17.25 30.01 -14.77
C SER A 183 16.65 30.94 -13.72
N SER A 184 15.52 31.59 -14.03
CA SER A 184 14.81 32.50 -13.12
C SER A 184 13.83 31.78 -12.17
N ASN A 185 13.54 30.51 -12.40
CA ASN A 185 12.53 29.75 -11.64
C ASN A 185 13.16 28.64 -10.78
N ALA A 186 13.12 27.41 -11.23
CA ALA A 186 13.57 26.23 -10.49
C ALA A 186 14.46 25.30 -11.35
N PRO A 187 15.71 25.72 -11.67
CA PRO A 187 16.57 25.07 -12.65
C PRO A 187 16.95 23.62 -12.27
N ASP A 188 16.84 23.27 -11.01
CA ASP A 188 17.17 21.90 -10.51
C ASP A 188 15.90 21.09 -10.23
N ALA A 189 14.73 21.53 -10.64
CA ALA A 189 13.49 20.76 -10.47
C ALA A 189 13.53 19.46 -11.26
N VAL A 190 12.96 18.42 -10.67
CA VAL A 190 12.83 17.10 -11.30
C VAL A 190 11.37 16.64 -11.33
N PHE A 191 11.05 15.83 -12.33
CA PHE A 191 9.68 15.51 -12.69
C PHE A 191 9.45 14.00 -12.79
N CYS A 192 8.18 13.61 -12.74
CA CYS A 192 7.69 12.29 -13.08
C CYS A 192 6.40 12.37 -13.90
N GLY A 193 6.08 11.32 -14.61
CA GLY A 193 4.86 11.17 -15.41
C GLY A 193 4.84 9.84 -16.14
N PRO A 194 3.80 9.55 -16.97
CA PRO A 194 2.61 10.37 -17.19
C PRO A 194 1.50 10.17 -16.13
N GLY A 195 1.58 9.12 -15.27
CA GLY A 195 0.54 8.84 -14.27
C GLY A 195 -0.81 8.48 -14.89
N THR A 196 -0.80 7.70 -15.98
CA THR A 196 -2.02 7.20 -16.63
C THR A 196 -2.54 5.91 -15.99
N MET A 197 -3.80 5.57 -16.24
CA MET A 197 -4.35 4.28 -15.85
C MET A 197 -3.67 3.12 -16.60
N HIS A 198 -3.59 1.95 -15.97
CA HIS A 198 -2.94 0.75 -16.53
C HIS A 198 -3.48 0.30 -17.91
N LYS A 199 -4.68 0.72 -18.31
CA LYS A 199 -5.22 0.47 -19.67
C LYS A 199 -4.52 1.32 -20.74
N ASP A 200 -3.95 2.46 -20.35
CA ASP A 200 -3.29 3.44 -21.23
C ASP A 200 -1.77 3.40 -21.07
N VAL A 201 -1.22 2.23 -20.76
CA VAL A 201 0.19 1.97 -20.45
C VAL A 201 1.15 2.36 -21.59
N GLN A 202 0.68 2.44 -22.84
CA GLN A 202 1.51 2.89 -23.95
C GLN A 202 2.03 4.31 -23.76
N TRP A 203 1.30 5.17 -23.06
CA TRP A 203 1.74 6.52 -22.71
C TRP A 203 3.00 6.52 -21.85
N ALA A 204 3.12 5.54 -20.92
CA ALA A 204 4.33 5.37 -20.11
C ALA A 204 5.54 4.98 -20.97
N ASN A 205 5.35 4.13 -21.99
CA ASN A 205 6.39 3.77 -22.93
C ASN A 205 6.85 4.95 -23.79
N ASP A 206 5.90 5.75 -24.29
CA ASP A 206 6.20 6.92 -25.12
C ASP A 206 6.89 8.01 -24.29
N PHE A 207 6.44 8.21 -23.04
CA PHE A 207 7.11 9.11 -22.10
C PHE A 207 8.55 8.65 -21.81
N ALA A 208 8.75 7.37 -21.53
CA ALA A 208 10.09 6.83 -21.27
C ALA A 208 11.03 7.06 -22.45
N LYS A 209 10.57 6.84 -23.70
CA LYS A 209 11.37 7.08 -24.90
C LYS A 209 11.72 8.54 -25.09
N ASP A 210 10.73 9.42 -24.95
CA ASP A 210 10.84 10.84 -25.22
C ASP A 210 11.72 11.58 -24.21
N PHE A 211 11.75 11.10 -22.97
CA PHE A 211 12.53 11.67 -21.87
C PHE A 211 13.70 10.77 -21.45
N ALA A 212 14.14 9.86 -22.33
CA ALA A 212 15.28 8.99 -22.04
C ALA A 212 16.53 9.80 -21.68
N ARG A 213 17.11 9.54 -20.51
CA ARG A 213 18.29 10.22 -19.98
C ARG A 213 18.14 11.74 -19.79
N ASP A 214 16.91 12.25 -19.78
CA ASP A 214 16.67 13.64 -19.44
C ASP A 214 16.98 13.83 -17.93
N LYS A 215 17.91 14.77 -17.63
CA LYS A 215 18.35 15.04 -16.25
C LYS A 215 17.22 15.58 -15.34
N HIS A 216 16.16 16.12 -15.94
CA HIS A 216 15.00 16.63 -15.22
C HIS A 216 13.90 15.60 -15.01
N VAL A 217 13.95 14.44 -15.66
CA VAL A 217 12.96 13.38 -15.47
C VAL A 217 13.52 12.28 -14.57
N LEU A 218 12.92 12.11 -13.41
CA LEU A 218 13.37 11.17 -12.38
C LEU A 218 12.83 9.76 -12.61
N MET A 219 11.55 9.65 -12.98
CA MET A 219 10.88 8.36 -13.08
C MET A 219 9.64 8.39 -13.98
N VAL A 220 9.33 7.21 -14.51
CA VAL A 220 8.06 6.92 -15.15
C VAL A 220 7.06 6.52 -14.07
N THR A 221 5.83 7.04 -14.14
CA THR A 221 4.78 6.72 -13.19
C THR A 221 3.55 6.12 -13.87
N GLN A 222 2.84 5.27 -13.13
CA GLN A 222 1.67 4.56 -13.62
C GLN A 222 0.65 4.37 -12.50
N HIS A 223 -0.65 4.32 -12.84
CA HIS A 223 -1.71 3.99 -11.90
C HIS A 223 -2.16 2.53 -12.07
N GLN A 224 -2.41 1.82 -10.95
CA GLN A 224 -2.87 0.44 -11.00
C GLN A 224 -3.93 0.11 -9.95
N TYR A 225 -5.04 -0.47 -10.44
CA TYR A 225 -6.11 -1.09 -9.65
C TYR A 225 -6.36 -2.50 -10.21
N PRO A 226 -5.59 -3.52 -9.75
CA PRO A 226 -5.50 -4.80 -10.45
C PRO A 226 -6.78 -5.62 -10.41
N ALA A 227 -7.64 -5.43 -9.41
CA ALA A 227 -8.86 -6.22 -9.27
C ALA A 227 -10.07 -5.66 -10.05
N ALA A 228 -9.88 -4.61 -10.87
CA ALA A 228 -10.89 -3.94 -11.68
C ALA A 228 -11.72 -2.87 -10.92
N SER A 229 -12.93 -2.55 -11.41
CA SER A 229 -13.79 -1.54 -10.80
C SER A 229 -14.55 -2.07 -9.58
N GLY A 230 -14.51 -1.33 -8.48
CA GLY A 230 -15.29 -1.65 -7.29
C GLY A 230 -16.82 -1.56 -7.49
N ARG A 231 -17.26 -0.80 -8.51
CA ARG A 231 -18.71 -0.66 -8.82
C ARG A 231 -19.35 -1.97 -9.27
N VAL A 232 -18.59 -2.88 -9.86
CA VAL A 232 -19.09 -4.17 -10.37
C VAL A 232 -18.75 -5.34 -9.42
N ALA A 233 -17.98 -5.11 -8.38
CA ALA A 233 -17.57 -6.12 -7.41
C ALA A 233 -18.62 -6.20 -6.26
N THR A 234 -19.82 -6.65 -6.57
CA THR A 234 -20.96 -6.65 -5.64
C THR A 234 -21.07 -7.93 -4.79
N ASN A 235 -20.43 -9.03 -5.21
CA ASN A 235 -20.37 -10.27 -4.43
C ASN A 235 -19.11 -10.25 -3.57
N ILE A 236 -19.26 -10.00 -2.27
CA ILE A 236 -18.16 -9.81 -1.31
C ILE A 236 -17.21 -11.02 -1.26
N PRO A 237 -17.68 -12.27 -1.04
CA PRO A 237 -16.78 -13.43 -1.03
C PRO A 237 -15.97 -13.59 -2.33
N VAL A 238 -16.59 -13.40 -3.48
CA VAL A 238 -15.93 -13.48 -4.79
C VAL A 238 -14.89 -12.37 -4.94
N ALA A 239 -15.22 -11.14 -4.51
CA ALA A 239 -14.29 -10.02 -4.57
C ALA A 239 -13.08 -10.22 -3.65
N CYS A 240 -13.28 -10.73 -2.44
CA CYS A 240 -12.18 -11.09 -1.53
C CYS A 240 -11.31 -12.24 -2.10
N ALA A 241 -11.94 -13.30 -2.60
CA ALA A 241 -11.22 -14.41 -3.22
C ALA A 241 -10.40 -13.97 -4.44
N LYS A 242 -10.91 -13.01 -5.22
CA LYS A 242 -10.17 -12.41 -6.35
C LYS A 242 -8.89 -11.72 -5.89
N LEU A 243 -8.92 -10.96 -4.79
CA LEU A 243 -7.71 -10.32 -4.24
C LEU A 243 -6.64 -11.35 -3.85
N LEU A 244 -7.04 -12.48 -3.33
CA LEU A 244 -6.14 -13.53 -2.88
C LEU A 244 -5.73 -14.51 -4.00
N SER A 245 -6.30 -14.39 -5.20
CA SER A 245 -6.10 -15.36 -6.28
C SER A 245 -4.71 -15.21 -6.92
N THR A 246 -4.12 -16.36 -7.29
CA THR A 246 -2.87 -16.42 -8.07
C THR A 246 -3.01 -15.73 -9.43
N ASN A 247 -4.21 -15.73 -10.02
CA ASN A 247 -4.48 -15.07 -11.30
C ASN A 247 -4.30 -13.56 -11.24
N LEU A 248 -4.42 -12.95 -10.04
CA LEU A 248 -4.23 -11.50 -9.91
C LEU A 248 -2.77 -11.09 -10.16
N VAL A 249 -1.81 -11.98 -9.87
CA VAL A 249 -0.39 -11.73 -10.13
C VAL A 249 -0.13 -11.55 -11.63
N SER A 250 -0.85 -12.26 -12.49
CA SER A 250 -0.72 -12.09 -13.94
C SER A 250 -1.08 -10.67 -14.43
N VAL A 251 -1.91 -9.96 -13.68
CA VAL A 251 -2.28 -8.57 -13.98
C VAL A 251 -1.11 -7.62 -13.68
N TYR A 252 -0.39 -7.84 -12.56
CA TYR A 252 0.82 -7.06 -12.27
C TYR A 252 1.93 -7.37 -13.27
N GLN A 253 2.15 -8.66 -13.55
CA GLN A 253 3.16 -9.13 -14.49
C GLN A 253 2.94 -8.52 -15.87
N LYS A 254 1.71 -8.55 -16.38
CA LYS A 254 1.38 -7.94 -17.67
C LYS A 254 1.70 -6.43 -17.69
N LEU A 255 1.36 -5.71 -16.63
CA LEU A 255 1.69 -4.28 -16.54
C LEU A 255 3.21 -4.07 -16.53
N TYR A 256 3.93 -4.83 -15.69
CA TYR A 256 5.38 -4.82 -15.60
C TYR A 256 6.02 -5.06 -16.97
N ASP A 257 5.67 -6.14 -17.65
CA ASP A 257 6.22 -6.53 -18.96
C ASP A 257 5.96 -5.46 -20.03
N THR A 258 4.90 -4.66 -19.86
CA THR A 258 4.51 -3.67 -20.89
C THR A 258 5.30 -2.37 -20.77
N PHE A 259 5.55 -1.83 -19.57
CA PHE A 259 6.16 -0.49 -19.47
C PHE A 259 7.54 -0.48 -18.80
N VAL A 260 7.83 -1.41 -17.90
CA VAL A 260 9.08 -1.38 -17.13
C VAL A 260 10.32 -1.53 -18.02
N PRO A 261 10.35 -2.42 -19.04
CA PRO A 261 11.49 -2.50 -19.95
C PRO A 261 11.82 -1.18 -20.65
N SER A 262 10.78 -0.41 -21.04
CA SER A 262 10.98 0.91 -21.65
C SER A 262 11.57 1.92 -20.66
N ALA A 263 11.09 1.95 -19.42
CA ALA A 263 11.63 2.80 -18.36
C ALA A 263 13.10 2.48 -18.06
N GLN A 264 13.44 1.20 -17.93
CA GLN A 264 14.82 0.74 -17.70
C GLN A 264 15.74 1.07 -18.86
N ALA A 265 15.32 0.86 -20.11
CA ALA A 265 16.09 1.22 -21.29
C ALA A 265 16.34 2.73 -21.39
N ALA A 266 15.40 3.54 -20.94
CA ALA A 266 15.52 4.99 -20.83
C ALA A 266 16.45 5.45 -19.67
N GLY A 267 16.87 4.56 -18.77
CA GLY A 267 17.62 4.89 -17.56
C GLY A 267 16.77 5.57 -16.48
N LEU A 268 15.44 5.41 -16.53
CA LEU A 268 14.49 6.00 -15.60
C LEU A 268 14.03 4.97 -14.56
N ARG A 269 13.81 5.43 -13.33
CA ARG A 269 13.12 4.65 -12.30
C ARG A 269 11.63 4.51 -12.68
N TYR A 270 10.90 3.64 -12.01
CA TYR A 270 9.45 3.55 -12.17
C TYR A 270 8.74 3.40 -10.82
N ARG A 271 7.53 3.94 -10.72
CA ARG A 271 6.74 3.97 -9.50
C ARG A 271 5.25 3.86 -9.81
N LEU A 272 4.52 3.15 -8.96
CA LEU A 272 3.05 3.21 -8.97
C LEU A 272 2.63 4.36 -8.05
N GLU A 273 2.48 5.56 -8.62
CA GLU A 273 2.20 6.76 -7.83
C GLU A 273 0.75 6.86 -7.37
N GLU A 274 -0.14 6.03 -7.95
CA GLU A 274 -1.49 5.81 -7.47
C GLU A 274 -1.89 4.35 -7.68
N ALA A 275 -2.15 3.63 -6.60
CA ALA A 275 -2.55 2.24 -6.67
C ALA A 275 -3.50 1.88 -5.53
N ASN A 276 -4.38 0.90 -5.74
CA ASN A 276 -5.10 0.21 -4.69
C ASN A 276 -5.75 -1.06 -5.26
N SER A 277 -6.50 -1.81 -4.44
CA SER A 277 -7.13 -3.08 -4.81
C SER A 277 -8.12 -2.95 -5.97
N TYR A 278 -9.20 -2.21 -5.77
CA TYR A 278 -10.27 -1.94 -6.73
C TYR A 278 -10.36 -0.44 -7.00
N SER A 279 -10.59 -0.03 -8.25
CA SER A 279 -10.81 1.38 -8.61
C SER A 279 -12.21 1.89 -8.23
N ASN A 280 -12.50 3.16 -8.53
CA ASN A 280 -13.79 3.80 -8.28
C ASN A 280 -14.24 3.75 -6.81
N GLY A 281 -13.35 4.08 -5.89
CA GLY A 281 -13.63 4.10 -4.47
C GLY A 281 -13.51 2.76 -3.77
N GLY A 282 -13.12 1.69 -4.48
CA GLY A 282 -12.96 0.35 -3.93
C GLY A 282 -14.25 -0.47 -3.88
N ALA A 283 -14.12 -1.77 -3.64
CA ALA A 283 -15.21 -2.71 -3.45
C ALA A 283 -15.57 -2.82 -1.97
N ALA A 284 -16.82 -2.57 -1.61
CA ALA A 284 -17.31 -2.67 -0.24
C ALA A 284 -17.20 -4.12 0.28
N GLY A 285 -16.68 -4.29 1.50
CA GLY A 285 -16.47 -5.60 2.11
C GLY A 285 -15.32 -6.42 1.50
N SER A 286 -14.51 -5.79 0.62
CA SER A 286 -13.31 -6.40 0.04
C SER A 286 -12.11 -5.45 0.11
N SER A 287 -12.20 -4.24 -0.45
CA SER A 287 -11.12 -3.25 -0.34
C SER A 287 -10.90 -2.76 1.09
N ASP A 288 -11.92 -2.79 1.93
CA ASP A 288 -11.93 -2.45 3.35
C ASP A 288 -11.91 -3.67 4.27
N ALA A 289 -11.69 -4.87 3.72
CA ALA A 289 -11.70 -6.11 4.47
C ALA A 289 -10.29 -6.72 4.65
N TYR A 290 -10.19 -7.75 5.47
CA TYR A 290 -8.94 -8.43 5.78
C TYR A 290 -8.23 -9.00 4.55
N ALA A 291 -8.99 -9.44 3.54
CA ALA A 291 -8.41 -9.82 2.24
C ALA A 291 -7.48 -8.75 1.64
N ALA A 292 -7.81 -7.46 1.82
CA ALA A 292 -6.98 -6.36 1.34
C ALA A 292 -5.64 -6.25 2.10
N ALA A 293 -5.58 -6.67 3.37
CA ALA A 293 -4.32 -6.73 4.11
C ALA A 293 -3.41 -7.85 3.57
N VAL A 294 -3.94 -9.07 3.43
CA VAL A 294 -3.16 -10.20 2.92
C VAL A 294 -2.68 -9.92 1.48
N TRP A 295 -3.56 -9.40 0.62
CA TRP A 295 -3.21 -8.96 -0.73
C TRP A 295 -2.17 -7.85 -0.73
N GLY A 296 -2.35 -6.81 0.07
CA GLY A 296 -1.51 -5.62 0.05
C GLY A 296 -0.07 -5.90 0.46
N LEU A 297 0.15 -6.82 1.40
CA LEU A 297 1.49 -7.24 1.79
C LEU A 297 2.22 -7.95 0.66
N ASP A 298 1.56 -8.92 0.02
CA ASP A 298 2.09 -9.64 -1.14
C ASP A 298 2.33 -8.69 -2.34
N TYR A 299 1.40 -7.79 -2.61
CA TYR A 299 1.48 -6.80 -3.68
C TYR A 299 2.68 -5.86 -3.53
N MET A 300 2.93 -5.36 -2.31
CA MET A 300 4.11 -4.52 -2.04
C MET A 300 5.41 -5.28 -2.27
N TYR A 301 5.52 -6.51 -1.77
CA TYR A 301 6.71 -7.32 -1.98
C TYR A 301 6.91 -7.70 -3.44
N TRP A 302 5.84 -8.02 -4.17
CA TRP A 302 5.94 -8.33 -5.58
C TRP A 302 6.59 -7.18 -6.35
N TRP A 303 6.06 -5.96 -6.20
CA TRP A 303 6.61 -4.79 -6.89
C TRP A 303 8.01 -4.41 -6.40
N ALA A 304 8.28 -4.54 -5.12
CA ALA A 304 9.59 -4.23 -4.55
C ALA A 304 10.68 -5.17 -5.08
N THR A 305 10.42 -6.47 -5.14
CA THR A 305 11.35 -7.47 -5.69
C THR A 305 11.54 -7.33 -7.20
N HIS A 306 10.61 -6.70 -7.89
CA HIS A 306 10.71 -6.35 -9.31
C HIS A 306 11.35 -4.98 -9.56
N GLY A 307 11.83 -4.29 -8.51
CA GLY A 307 12.63 -3.06 -8.62
C GLY A 307 11.82 -1.77 -8.74
N ALA A 308 10.54 -1.77 -8.42
CA ALA A 308 9.76 -0.54 -8.34
C ALA A 308 10.36 0.43 -7.31
N ALA A 309 10.40 1.71 -7.62
CA ALA A 309 10.83 2.75 -6.69
C ALA A 309 9.83 2.96 -5.54
N GLY A 310 8.60 2.48 -5.68
CA GLY A 310 7.60 2.50 -4.63
C GLY A 310 6.17 2.42 -5.13
N ILE A 311 5.26 2.40 -4.16
CA ILE A 311 3.81 2.40 -4.36
C ILE A 311 3.21 3.50 -3.48
N ASN A 312 2.35 4.36 -4.04
CA ASN A 312 1.52 5.26 -3.26
C ASN A 312 0.08 4.72 -3.27
N PHE A 313 -0.36 4.15 -2.15
CA PHE A 313 -1.74 3.68 -2.03
C PHE A 313 -2.71 4.86 -1.99
N HIS A 314 -3.64 4.92 -2.96
CA HIS A 314 -4.63 5.98 -3.01
C HIS A 314 -5.55 5.89 -1.79
N THR A 315 -5.57 6.97 -1.03
CA THR A 315 -6.29 7.11 0.22
C THR A 315 -7.12 8.39 0.14
N ALA A 316 -8.33 8.26 -0.39
CA ALA A 316 -9.26 9.37 -0.44
C ALA A 316 -9.85 9.60 0.96
N GLY A 317 -9.12 10.32 1.79
CA GLY A 317 -9.61 10.86 3.04
C GLY A 317 -10.44 12.12 2.77
N TYR A 318 -11.43 12.38 3.61
CA TYR A 318 -12.12 13.67 3.60
C TYR A 318 -11.55 14.56 4.68
N ALA A 319 -11.31 15.81 4.33
CA ALA A 319 -10.92 16.82 5.32
C ALA A 319 -12.00 16.93 6.41
N PRO A 320 -11.63 17.15 7.69
CA PRO A 320 -12.60 17.50 8.72
C PRO A 320 -13.47 18.66 8.27
N GLY A 321 -14.79 18.57 8.45
CA GLY A 321 -15.73 19.64 8.07
C GLY A 321 -16.17 19.66 6.60
N ALA A 322 -15.61 18.83 5.72
CA ALA A 322 -16.13 18.70 4.36
C ALA A 322 -17.50 18.04 4.38
N SER A 323 -18.50 18.68 3.78
CA SER A 323 -19.84 18.12 3.56
C SER A 323 -19.78 17.03 2.49
N HIS A 324 -19.46 15.79 2.88
CA HIS A 324 -19.26 14.70 1.95
C HIS A 324 -20.04 13.44 2.27
N PRO A 325 -20.19 12.58 1.23
CA PRO A 325 -21.09 11.45 1.31
C PRO A 325 -20.80 10.64 2.56
N SER A 326 -21.84 10.08 3.09
CA SER A 326 -21.95 9.31 4.34
C SER A 326 -20.98 8.10 4.45
N SER A 327 -20.08 7.90 3.50
CA SER A 327 -19.10 6.82 3.52
C SER A 327 -17.83 7.18 2.73
N PRO A 328 -16.63 7.09 3.34
CA PRO A 328 -15.36 7.25 2.64
C PRO A 328 -15.17 6.15 1.60
N ALA A 329 -14.26 6.36 0.65
CA ALA A 329 -13.84 5.31 -0.27
C ALA A 329 -13.44 4.04 0.49
N ARG A 330 -13.77 2.87 -0.06
CA ARG A 330 -13.56 1.59 0.64
C ARG A 330 -12.09 1.20 0.74
N TYR A 331 -11.26 1.64 -0.19
CA TYR A 331 -9.83 1.34 -0.21
C TYR A 331 -8.96 2.25 0.68
N VAL A 332 -9.54 3.21 1.43
CA VAL A 332 -8.73 4.09 2.27
C VAL A 332 -7.93 3.27 3.30
N VAL A 333 -6.69 3.65 3.51
CA VAL A 333 -5.80 2.97 4.46
C VAL A 333 -6.23 3.23 5.90
N PHE A 334 -6.69 4.43 6.17
CA PHE A 334 -7.32 4.84 7.43
C PHE A 334 -8.30 6.01 7.17
N TRP A 335 -9.19 6.29 8.09
CA TRP A 335 -10.22 7.30 7.95
C TRP A 335 -10.47 8.02 9.27
N ASN A 336 -11.02 9.23 9.21
CA ASN A 336 -11.29 10.05 10.38
C ASN A 336 -12.18 9.31 11.40
N SER A 337 -11.80 9.40 12.67
CA SER A 337 -12.58 8.98 13.83
C SER A 337 -12.64 10.11 14.86
N PRO A 338 -13.48 10.05 15.89
CA PRO A 338 -13.54 11.07 16.91
C PRO A 338 -12.20 11.31 17.62
N ASP A 339 -11.38 10.27 17.76
CA ASP A 339 -10.13 10.29 18.51
C ASP A 339 -8.88 10.37 17.60
N GLY A 340 -9.08 10.57 16.28
CA GLY A 340 -7.98 10.63 15.31
C GLY A 340 -8.29 9.88 14.00
N PHE A 341 -7.57 8.78 13.74
CA PHE A 341 -7.70 8.03 12.49
C PHE A 341 -7.82 6.54 12.75
N ARG A 342 -8.91 5.94 12.32
CA ARG A 342 -9.13 4.50 12.41
C ARG A 342 -8.46 3.77 11.26
N ALA A 343 -7.50 2.91 11.59
CA ALA A 343 -6.82 2.05 10.64
C ALA A 343 -7.77 1.01 10.03
N ARG A 344 -7.64 0.76 8.73
CA ARG A 344 -8.27 -0.35 8.02
C ARG A 344 -7.28 -1.51 7.82
N PRO A 345 -7.74 -2.69 7.42
CA PRO A 345 -6.88 -3.87 7.29
C PRO A 345 -5.61 -3.63 6.46
N LEU A 346 -5.67 -2.87 5.36
CA LEU A 346 -4.49 -2.54 4.54
C LEU A 346 -3.39 -1.80 5.33
N ALA A 347 -3.74 -1.00 6.33
CA ALA A 347 -2.75 -0.32 7.19
C ALA A 347 -1.81 -1.30 7.91
N TYR A 348 -2.34 -2.45 8.33
CA TYR A 348 -1.55 -3.48 9.00
C TYR A 348 -0.57 -4.17 8.05
N ALA A 349 -0.96 -4.35 6.78
CA ALA A 349 -0.05 -4.84 5.74
C ALA A 349 1.09 -3.86 5.47
N ILE A 350 0.78 -2.57 5.40
CA ILE A 350 1.78 -1.50 5.23
C ILE A 350 2.76 -1.53 6.43
N LYS A 351 2.24 -1.61 7.66
CA LYS A 351 3.10 -1.73 8.85
C LYS A 351 3.93 -3.01 8.86
N ALA A 352 3.37 -4.14 8.43
CA ALA A 352 4.09 -5.40 8.31
C ALA A 352 5.25 -5.29 7.29
N PHE A 353 4.99 -4.67 6.15
CA PHE A 353 6.03 -4.42 5.15
C PHE A 353 7.12 -3.47 5.68
N ASP A 354 6.76 -2.39 6.38
CA ASP A 354 7.72 -1.49 7.02
C ASP A 354 8.66 -2.24 7.95
N LEU A 355 8.16 -3.14 8.77
CA LEU A 355 8.96 -3.88 9.75
C LEU A 355 9.98 -4.84 9.12
N SER A 356 9.83 -5.25 7.88
CA SER A 356 10.56 -6.39 7.30
C SER A 356 11.19 -6.13 5.94
N SER A 357 11.06 -4.92 5.39
CA SER A 357 11.52 -4.64 4.01
C SER A 357 12.77 -3.75 3.90
N HIS A 358 13.35 -3.32 5.02
CA HIS A 358 14.52 -2.44 5.02
C HIS A 358 15.82 -3.22 4.81
N GLY A 359 16.31 -3.31 3.58
CA GLY A 359 17.56 -3.98 3.26
C GLY A 359 17.62 -4.47 1.82
N GLN A 360 18.47 -5.47 1.60
CA GLN A 360 18.66 -6.10 0.30
C GLN A 360 17.79 -7.37 0.19
N PHE A 361 17.12 -7.54 -0.93
CA PHE A 361 16.39 -8.78 -1.18
C PHE A 361 17.37 -9.94 -1.32
N VAL A 362 17.00 -11.11 -0.76
CA VAL A 362 17.76 -12.34 -0.88
C VAL A 362 16.92 -13.40 -1.57
N PRO A 363 17.56 -14.34 -2.31
CA PRO A 363 16.84 -15.41 -2.99
C PRO A 363 16.06 -16.28 -2.02
N VAL A 364 14.81 -16.57 -2.39
CA VAL A 364 13.92 -17.52 -1.70
C VAL A 364 13.40 -18.52 -2.71
N HIS A 365 13.57 -19.79 -2.44
CA HIS A 365 13.17 -20.89 -3.32
C HIS A 365 12.24 -21.85 -2.59
N PHE A 366 11.19 -22.27 -3.26
CA PHE A 366 10.34 -23.36 -2.79
C PHE A 366 10.84 -24.70 -3.31
N ASN A 367 11.10 -25.64 -2.41
CA ASN A 367 11.63 -26.95 -2.76
C ASN A 367 10.53 -28.01 -2.92
N SER A 368 9.38 -27.85 -2.24
CA SER A 368 8.27 -28.81 -2.30
C SER A 368 6.94 -28.20 -1.89
N ASN A 369 5.85 -28.74 -2.42
CA ASN A 369 4.45 -28.52 -2.03
C ASN A 369 3.93 -27.06 -2.05
N ALA A 370 4.70 -26.10 -2.56
CA ALA A 370 4.28 -24.71 -2.62
C ALA A 370 3.06 -24.49 -3.55
N ASP A 371 2.88 -25.37 -4.54
CA ASP A 371 1.74 -25.39 -5.45
C ASP A 371 0.45 -25.94 -4.81
N GLN A 372 0.58 -26.65 -3.69
CA GLN A 372 -0.56 -27.20 -2.94
C GLN A 372 -1.23 -26.17 -2.02
N VAL A 373 -0.61 -25.02 -1.82
CA VAL A 373 -1.11 -23.91 -1.01
C VAL A 373 -0.74 -22.59 -1.69
N ASN A 374 -1.62 -21.60 -1.64
CA ASN A 374 -1.33 -20.28 -2.21
C ASN A 374 -0.40 -19.46 -1.30
N LEU A 375 0.86 -19.88 -1.20
CA LEU A 375 1.90 -19.30 -0.35
C LEU A 375 2.92 -18.53 -1.20
N THR A 376 3.29 -17.34 -0.72
CA THR A 376 4.46 -16.58 -1.21
C THR A 376 5.42 -16.31 -0.06
N ALA A 377 6.71 -16.18 -0.38
CA ALA A 377 7.75 -15.90 0.58
C ALA A 377 8.77 -14.91 0.01
N TYR A 378 9.26 -14.01 0.86
CA TYR A 378 10.21 -12.95 0.51
C TYR A 378 11.28 -12.85 1.59
N GLY A 379 12.55 -12.71 1.17
CA GLY A 379 13.68 -12.58 2.07
C GLY A 379 14.33 -11.21 1.95
N VAL A 380 14.70 -10.60 3.09
CA VAL A 380 15.40 -9.31 3.16
C VAL A 380 16.51 -9.41 4.18
N LEU A 381 17.74 -9.14 3.75
CA LEU A 381 18.90 -8.97 4.62
C LEU A 381 19.02 -7.49 5.00
N SER A 382 18.80 -7.21 6.28
CA SER A 382 18.93 -5.87 6.83
C SER A 382 20.40 -5.46 7.01
N SER A 383 20.66 -4.16 7.04
CA SER A 383 22.00 -3.60 7.25
C SER A 383 22.62 -3.93 8.62
N ASP A 384 21.80 -4.28 9.62
CA ASP A 384 22.25 -4.76 10.93
C ASP A 384 22.61 -6.27 10.94
N GLY A 385 22.49 -6.93 9.79
CA GLY A 385 22.73 -8.36 9.62
C GLY A 385 21.57 -9.25 10.04
N GLY A 386 20.43 -8.68 10.43
CA GLY A 386 19.19 -9.42 10.67
C GLY A 386 18.58 -9.90 9.34
N LEU A 387 18.11 -11.14 9.30
CA LEU A 387 17.41 -11.70 8.16
C LEU A 387 15.91 -11.69 8.44
N TYR A 388 15.13 -11.06 7.55
CA TYR A 388 13.68 -11.04 7.61
C TYR A 388 13.10 -11.91 6.51
N ILE A 389 12.18 -12.80 6.86
CA ILE A 389 11.45 -13.64 5.92
C ILE A 389 9.97 -13.38 6.10
N THR A 390 9.34 -12.84 5.07
CA THR A 390 7.90 -12.59 5.08
C THR A 390 7.21 -13.71 4.32
N LEU A 391 6.29 -14.40 5.00
CA LEU A 391 5.48 -15.48 4.47
C LEU A 391 4.04 -14.98 4.35
N VAL A 392 3.41 -15.15 3.20
CA VAL A 392 2.02 -14.73 2.96
C VAL A 392 1.21 -15.92 2.47
N ASN A 393 0.38 -16.49 3.35
CA ASN A 393 -0.57 -17.53 3.00
C ASN A 393 -1.87 -16.91 2.51
N LYS A 394 -2.06 -16.86 1.20
CA LYS A 394 -3.26 -16.34 0.53
C LYS A 394 -4.36 -17.40 0.37
N ASP A 395 -4.11 -18.64 0.80
CA ASP A 395 -5.14 -19.69 0.81
C ASP A 395 -6.16 -19.40 1.91
N ALA A 396 -7.42 -19.24 1.55
CA ALA A 396 -8.49 -18.87 2.49
C ALA A 396 -8.94 -20.06 3.37
N THR A 397 -8.51 -21.28 3.06
CA THR A 397 -9.03 -22.50 3.70
C THR A 397 -7.95 -23.41 4.28
N ARG A 398 -6.73 -23.37 3.74
CA ARG A 398 -5.64 -24.27 4.13
C ARG A 398 -4.58 -23.54 4.93
N ALA A 399 -4.25 -24.08 6.10
CA ALA A 399 -3.06 -23.69 6.86
C ALA A 399 -1.79 -24.23 6.19
N CYS A 400 -0.65 -23.62 6.47
CA CYS A 400 0.64 -24.01 5.95
C CYS A 400 1.68 -24.10 7.08
N ASP A 401 2.42 -25.23 7.13
CA ASP A 401 3.61 -25.38 7.94
C ASP A 401 4.83 -25.10 7.07
N ALA A 402 5.36 -23.88 7.17
CA ALA A 402 6.52 -23.44 6.40
C ALA A 402 7.82 -23.87 7.09
N ASN A 403 8.55 -24.78 6.48
CA ASN A 403 9.88 -25.22 6.89
C ASN A 403 10.93 -24.33 6.22
N ILE A 404 11.46 -23.37 6.96
CA ILE A 404 12.50 -22.46 6.45
C ILE A 404 13.86 -23.12 6.70
N THR A 405 14.67 -23.24 5.65
CA THR A 405 16.06 -23.68 5.69
C THR A 405 16.95 -22.57 5.14
N LEU A 406 18.04 -22.25 5.86
CA LEU A 406 19.05 -21.31 5.38
C LEU A 406 20.13 -22.07 4.62
N ALA A 407 20.50 -21.58 3.45
CA ALA A 407 21.55 -22.15 2.63
C ALA A 407 22.93 -22.11 3.37
N ASN A 408 23.74 -23.15 3.18
CA ASN A 408 25.12 -23.19 3.63
C ASN A 408 25.37 -23.15 5.15
N GLY A 409 24.40 -23.56 5.98
CA GLY A 409 24.62 -23.72 7.43
C GLY A 409 24.98 -22.41 8.15
N ASP A 410 24.33 -21.32 7.80
CA ASP A 410 24.58 -19.99 8.37
C ASP A 410 24.38 -19.97 9.89
N PRO A 411 25.13 -19.11 10.62
CA PRO A 411 25.15 -19.07 12.09
C PRO A 411 23.92 -18.46 12.74
N TYR A 412 22.84 -18.32 12.02
CA TYR A 412 21.56 -17.82 12.55
C TYR A 412 20.92 -18.84 13.50
N ALA A 413 20.68 -18.42 14.73
CA ALA A 413 20.28 -19.32 15.83
C ALA A 413 18.92 -18.96 16.45
N HIS A 414 18.51 -17.70 16.34
CA HIS A 414 17.32 -17.21 17.00
C HIS A 414 16.30 -16.70 15.99
N ALA A 415 15.04 -17.07 16.16
CA ALA A 415 13.96 -16.58 15.31
C ALA A 415 12.77 -16.11 16.16
N ASN A 416 12.18 -15.01 15.72
CA ASN A 416 10.93 -14.51 16.26
C ASN A 416 9.97 -14.23 15.11
N ALA A 417 8.69 -14.51 15.31
CA ALA A 417 7.66 -14.25 14.32
C ALA A 417 6.69 -13.17 14.80
N MET A 418 6.16 -12.42 13.87
CA MET A 418 5.07 -11.48 14.07
C MET A 418 3.99 -11.78 13.05
N PHE A 419 2.78 -12.07 13.52
CA PHE A 419 1.69 -12.53 12.68
C PHE A 419 0.73 -11.39 12.34
N LEU A 420 0.37 -11.30 11.06
CA LEU A 420 -0.75 -10.54 10.54
C LEU A 420 -1.96 -11.46 10.45
N THR A 421 -2.99 -11.17 11.23
CA THR A 421 -4.18 -12.03 11.36
C THR A 421 -5.47 -11.23 11.31
N GLY A 422 -6.51 -11.84 10.73
CA GLY A 422 -7.89 -11.39 10.80
C GLY A 422 -8.69 -12.21 11.82
N PRO A 423 -9.87 -11.73 12.24
CA PRO A 423 -10.71 -12.46 13.18
C PRO A 423 -11.15 -13.82 12.59
N ASN A 424 -10.78 -14.90 13.25
CA ASN A 424 -11.13 -16.28 12.85
C ASN A 424 -10.76 -16.66 11.40
N GLY A 425 -9.78 -15.98 10.78
CA GLY A 425 -9.45 -16.20 9.37
C GLY A 425 -10.48 -15.68 8.36
N ASP A 426 -11.47 -14.92 8.80
CA ASP A 426 -12.50 -14.36 7.93
C ASP A 426 -11.93 -13.27 7.02
N ILE A 427 -11.76 -13.60 5.75
CA ILE A 427 -11.22 -12.69 4.72
C ILE A 427 -12.15 -11.50 4.42
N THR A 428 -13.44 -11.58 4.81
CA THR A 428 -14.43 -10.52 4.60
C THR A 428 -14.55 -9.57 5.78
N ALA A 429 -13.86 -9.86 6.88
CA ALA A 429 -13.92 -9.03 8.10
C ALA A 429 -13.33 -7.62 7.85
N THR A 430 -14.12 -6.59 8.13
CA THR A 430 -13.73 -5.18 7.97
C THR A 430 -13.11 -4.55 9.23
N ALA A 431 -13.03 -5.30 10.32
CA ALA A 431 -12.45 -4.91 11.59
C ALA A 431 -11.79 -6.12 12.27
N GLY A 432 -11.05 -5.89 13.35
CA GLY A 432 -10.43 -6.97 14.13
C GLY A 432 -9.11 -7.51 13.54
N THR A 433 -8.58 -6.90 12.49
CA THR A 433 -7.22 -7.18 12.01
C THR A 433 -6.20 -6.79 13.08
N THR A 434 -5.19 -7.64 13.29
CA THR A 434 -4.08 -7.37 14.21
C THR A 434 -2.73 -7.69 13.54
N LEU A 435 -1.69 -7.01 14.01
CA LEU A 435 -0.30 -7.34 13.72
C LEU A 435 0.44 -7.51 15.05
N GLY A 436 1.05 -8.68 15.24
CA GLY A 436 1.68 -9.02 16.54
C GLY A 436 0.67 -9.02 17.70
N GLY A 437 -0.58 -9.42 17.45
CA GLY A 437 -1.67 -9.45 18.42
C GLY A 437 -2.22 -8.09 18.83
N ALA A 438 -1.75 -6.98 18.24
CA ALA A 438 -2.19 -5.63 18.58
C ALA A 438 -2.90 -4.91 17.43
N ALA A 439 -3.91 -4.11 17.79
CA ALA A 439 -4.55 -3.16 16.87
C ALA A 439 -3.76 -1.83 16.83
N ILE A 440 -3.79 -1.17 15.68
CA ILE A 440 -3.35 0.23 15.55
C ILE A 440 -4.48 1.10 16.12
N LYS A 441 -4.17 1.94 17.10
CA LYS A 441 -5.14 2.81 17.75
C LYS A 441 -5.44 4.06 16.92
N ASP A 442 -6.52 4.75 17.24
CA ASP A 442 -6.98 5.93 16.49
C ASP A 442 -5.99 7.12 16.61
N ASP A 443 -5.16 7.18 17.65
CA ASP A 443 -4.05 8.14 17.81
C ASP A 443 -2.78 7.78 17.01
N GLY A 444 -2.82 6.68 16.28
CA GLY A 444 -1.70 6.14 15.50
C GLY A 444 -0.75 5.24 16.32
N SER A 445 -0.94 5.07 17.62
CA SER A 445 -0.06 4.21 18.42
C SER A 445 -0.30 2.72 18.14
N TRP A 446 0.79 1.92 18.24
CA TRP A 446 0.75 0.47 18.03
C TRP A 446 1.79 -0.22 18.92
N SER A 447 1.45 -1.39 19.47
CA SER A 447 2.27 -2.14 20.45
C SER A 447 2.26 -3.66 20.21
N GLY A 448 2.35 -4.08 18.93
CA GLY A 448 2.44 -5.51 18.59
C GLY A 448 3.75 -6.13 19.07
N THR A 449 3.72 -7.41 19.33
CA THR A 449 4.82 -8.16 19.95
C THR A 449 5.34 -9.26 19.02
N TRP A 450 6.64 -9.54 19.15
CA TRP A 450 7.30 -10.66 18.52
C TRP A 450 7.14 -11.91 19.38
N THR A 451 6.79 -13.04 18.75
CA THR A 451 6.67 -14.35 19.40
C THR A 451 7.92 -15.18 19.09
N PRO A 452 8.68 -15.64 20.07
CA PRO A 452 9.81 -16.55 19.83
C PRO A 452 9.35 -17.82 19.11
N LEU A 453 10.09 -18.22 18.08
CA LEU A 453 9.92 -19.52 17.45
C LEU A 453 10.78 -20.56 18.15
N ALA A 454 10.24 -21.77 18.32
CA ALA A 454 11.01 -22.89 18.88
C ALA A 454 12.17 -23.21 17.91
N ALA A 455 13.38 -23.22 18.44
CA ALA A 455 14.54 -23.66 17.69
C ALA A 455 14.41 -25.15 17.37
N LYS A 456 14.62 -25.53 16.11
CA LYS A 456 14.86 -26.96 15.78
C LYS A 456 16.28 -27.34 16.20
N PRO A 457 16.54 -28.64 16.49
CA PRO A 457 17.86 -29.10 16.87
C PRO A 457 18.97 -28.76 15.87
N ASP A 458 18.60 -28.64 14.59
CA ASP A 458 19.52 -28.31 13.50
C ASP A 458 19.55 -26.80 13.28
N LYS A 459 20.73 -26.19 13.39
CA LYS A 459 20.95 -24.77 13.13
C LYS A 459 20.52 -24.39 11.72
N GLY A 460 19.85 -23.24 11.59
CA GLY A 460 19.37 -22.75 10.30
C GLY A 460 18.06 -23.34 9.81
N HIS A 461 17.36 -24.10 10.67
CA HIS A 461 16.04 -24.65 10.37
C HIS A 461 14.97 -24.05 11.31
N PHE A 462 13.90 -23.51 10.73
CA PHE A 462 12.82 -22.88 11.49
C PHE A 462 11.47 -23.35 10.94
N LEU A 463 10.53 -23.62 11.84
CA LEU A 463 9.16 -23.96 11.50
C LEU A 463 8.23 -22.81 11.84
N VAL A 464 7.40 -22.43 10.87
CA VAL A 464 6.36 -21.39 11.05
C VAL A 464 5.02 -21.96 10.61
N SER A 465 4.12 -22.12 11.56
CA SER A 465 2.74 -22.54 11.26
C SER A 465 1.91 -21.30 10.94
N LEU A 466 1.44 -21.19 9.70
CA LEU A 466 0.60 -20.11 9.19
C LEU A 466 -0.85 -20.59 9.09
N PRO A 467 -1.78 -19.98 9.80
CA PRO A 467 -3.20 -20.20 9.54
C PRO A 467 -3.58 -19.89 8.08
N ALA A 468 -4.74 -20.36 7.65
CA ALA A 468 -5.35 -19.92 6.40
C ALA A 468 -5.50 -18.39 6.41
N ALA A 469 -5.35 -17.75 5.25
CA ALA A 469 -5.45 -16.31 5.08
C ALA A 469 -4.68 -15.52 6.15
N SER A 470 -3.38 -15.76 6.28
CA SER A 470 -2.53 -15.04 7.25
C SER A 470 -1.15 -14.74 6.68
N ALA A 471 -0.40 -13.89 7.37
CA ALA A 471 1.01 -13.70 7.05
C ALA A 471 1.85 -13.72 8.33
N ALA A 472 3.13 -14.03 8.18
CA ALA A 472 4.12 -13.92 9.24
C ALA A 472 5.37 -13.21 8.74
N ILE A 473 5.86 -12.29 9.55
CA ILE A 473 7.22 -11.76 9.42
C ILE A 473 8.08 -12.57 10.38
N VAL A 474 9.12 -13.22 9.89
CA VAL A 474 10.09 -13.95 10.69
C VAL A 474 11.39 -13.17 10.71
N ARG A 475 11.79 -12.70 11.87
CA ARG A 475 13.10 -12.08 12.09
C ARG A 475 14.06 -13.13 12.63
N ILE A 476 15.15 -13.36 11.91
CA ILE A 476 16.17 -14.34 12.27
C ILE A 476 17.47 -13.58 12.57
N THR A 477 18.10 -13.90 13.69
CA THR A 477 19.34 -13.27 14.17
C THR A 477 20.38 -14.32 14.53
N ARG A 478 21.64 -13.90 14.57
CA ARG A 478 22.78 -14.74 14.97
C ARG A 478 22.80 -15.04 16.45
#